data_88bec05d6163d3a5e812ea7394638345
#
_entry.id   88bec05d6163d3a5e812ea7394638345
#
_cell.length_a   1.000
_cell.length_b   1.000
_cell.length_c   1.000
_cell.angle_alpha   90.00
_cell.angle_beta   90.00
_cell.angle_gamma   90.00
#
_symmetry.space_group_name_H-M   'P 1'
#
loop_
_entity.id
_entity.type
_entity.pdbx_description
1 polymer ?
#
loop_
_entity_poly.entity_id
_entity_poly.type
_entity_poly.pdbx_seq_one_letter_code
_entity_poly.pdbx_strand_id
1 'polypeptide(L)' 'MQNDRYSTRIDFDLTGELARRLDEIIQKGFVGSKPEAIRQALTEYFNKLDEQQFRRARLRLLEKETSQE' A
#
# COMPACT_ATOMS: atom_id res chain seq x y z
N MET A 1 -6.50 5.30 -14.00
CA MET A 1 -7.89 5.66 -14.18
C MET A 1 -8.65 5.64 -12.88
N GLN A 2 -9.26 6.71 -12.56
CA GLN A 2 -10.01 6.84 -11.33
C GLN A 2 -11.42 6.32 -11.46
N ASN A 3 -11.86 5.63 -10.44
CA ASN A 3 -13.22 5.17 -10.39
C ASN A 3 -13.95 5.90 -9.27
N ASP A 4 -14.54 7.04 -9.59
CA ASP A 4 -15.16 7.88 -8.60
C ASP A 4 -16.39 7.25 -7.98
N ARG A 5 -16.94 6.24 -8.62
CA ARG A 5 -18.11 5.56 -8.06
C ARG A 5 -17.73 4.66 -6.91
N TYR A 6 -16.50 4.24 -6.86
CA TYR A 6 -16.06 3.32 -5.83
C TYR A 6 -15.62 4.10 -4.62
N SER A 7 -16.27 3.86 -3.52
CA SER A 7 -16.01 4.61 -2.31
C SER A 7 -16.18 3.69 -1.12
N THR A 8 -15.27 3.81 -0.18
CA THR A 8 -15.33 2.98 1.00
C THR A 8 -14.89 3.82 2.19
N ARG A 9 -15.66 3.73 3.27
CA ARG A 9 -15.35 4.47 4.47
C ARG A 9 -14.59 3.58 5.44
N ILE A 10 -13.54 4.13 6.01
CA ILE A 10 -12.72 3.40 6.96
C ILE A 10 -12.64 4.19 8.25
N ASP A 11 -13.01 3.54 9.34
CA ASP A 11 -12.95 4.13 10.66
C ASP A 11 -12.13 3.23 11.57
N PHE A 12 -11.06 3.79 12.13
CA PHE A 12 -10.26 3.04 13.07
C PHE A 12 -9.37 3.99 13.84
N ASP A 13 -8.89 3.52 14.97
CA ASP A 13 -8.00 4.30 15.83
C ASP A 13 -6.59 3.78 15.71
N LEU A 14 -5.66 4.70 15.46
CA LEU A 14 -4.25 4.38 15.54
C LEU A 14 -3.79 4.64 16.95
N THR A 15 -3.05 3.69 17.51
CA THR A 15 -2.56 3.84 18.88
C THR A 15 -1.08 3.51 18.93
N GLY A 16 -0.45 3.88 20.03
CA GLY A 16 0.92 3.53 20.29
C GLY A 16 1.90 4.18 19.35
N GLU A 17 2.88 3.41 18.96
CA GLU A 17 3.98 3.92 18.16
C GLU A 17 3.54 4.42 16.80
N LEU A 18 2.59 3.74 16.19
CA LEU A 18 2.12 4.18 14.88
C LEU A 18 1.45 5.55 14.96
N ALA A 19 0.66 5.78 16.00
CA ALA A 19 0.01 7.07 16.18
C ALA A 19 1.05 8.16 16.39
N ARG A 20 2.05 7.87 17.19
CA ARG A 20 3.09 8.84 17.47
C ARG A 20 3.86 9.20 16.21
N ARG A 21 4.19 8.23 15.42
CA ARG A 21 4.94 8.47 14.19
C ARG A 21 4.11 9.22 13.16
N LEU A 22 2.83 8.95 13.12
CA LEU A 22 1.96 9.68 12.21
C LEU A 22 1.93 11.15 12.56
N ASP A 23 1.77 11.46 13.84
CA ASP A 23 1.80 12.86 14.28
C ASP A 23 3.14 13.51 13.96
N GLU A 24 4.21 12.76 14.12
CA GLU A 24 5.54 13.28 13.89
C GLU A 24 5.74 13.69 12.43
N ILE A 25 5.34 12.85 11.51
CA ILE A 25 5.55 13.17 10.10
C ILE A 25 4.68 14.33 9.65
N ILE A 26 3.50 14.48 10.26
CA ILE A 26 2.66 15.63 9.95
C ILE A 26 3.29 16.90 10.48
N GLN A 27 3.80 16.88 11.69
CA GLN A 27 4.45 18.04 12.29
C GLN A 27 5.68 18.46 11.50
N LYS A 28 6.39 17.49 10.97
CA LYS A 28 7.60 17.79 10.19
C LYS A 28 7.28 18.22 8.77
N GLY A 29 6.02 18.17 8.39
CA GLY A 29 5.63 18.65 7.08
C GLY A 29 5.81 17.65 5.95
N PHE A 30 6.05 16.39 6.27
CA PHE A 30 6.18 15.37 5.23
C PHE A 30 4.85 15.10 4.54
N VAL A 31 3.77 15.20 5.26
CA VAL A 31 2.42 15.08 4.70
C VAL A 31 1.57 16.20 5.28
N GLY A 32 0.51 16.53 4.56
CA GLY A 32 -0.32 17.65 4.95
C GLY A 32 -1.41 17.31 5.95
N SER A 33 -1.81 16.08 6.03
CA SER A 33 -2.91 15.70 6.93
C SER A 33 -2.88 14.21 7.17
N LYS A 34 -3.68 13.78 8.16
CA LYS A 34 -3.78 12.36 8.45
C LYS A 34 -4.38 11.57 7.30
N PRO A 35 -5.48 12.02 6.68
CA PRO A 35 -6.01 11.28 5.54
C PRO A 35 -5.01 11.16 4.40
N GLU A 36 -4.25 12.19 4.17
CA GLU A 36 -3.25 12.13 3.11
C GLU A 36 -2.17 11.12 3.42
N ALA A 37 -1.73 11.08 4.67
CA ALA A 37 -0.72 10.11 5.08
C ALA A 37 -1.23 8.69 4.89
N ILE A 38 -2.49 8.45 5.25
CA ILE A 38 -3.08 7.13 5.10
C ILE A 38 -3.17 6.74 3.64
N ARG A 39 -3.61 7.67 2.79
CA ARG A 39 -3.69 7.38 1.36
C ARG A 39 -2.34 7.03 0.77
N GLN A 40 -1.32 7.77 1.14
CA GLN A 40 0.02 7.48 0.64
C GLN A 40 0.51 6.12 1.12
N ALA A 41 0.27 5.83 2.39
CA ALA A 41 0.69 4.57 2.95
C ALA A 41 0.01 3.40 2.25
N LEU A 42 -1.29 3.52 2.02
CA LEU A 42 -2.03 2.47 1.34
C LEU A 42 -1.57 2.30 -0.10
N THR A 43 -1.34 3.41 -0.77
CA THR A 43 -0.86 3.35 -2.15
C THR A 43 0.45 2.61 -2.24
N GLU A 44 1.38 2.93 -1.35
CA GLU A 44 2.67 2.26 -1.36
C GLU A 44 2.55 0.80 -0.98
N TYR A 45 1.68 0.51 -0.02
CA TYR A 45 1.46 -0.86 0.40
C TYR A 45 0.89 -1.70 -0.73
N PHE A 46 -0.10 -1.16 -1.44
CA PHE A 46 -0.69 -1.87 -2.56
C PHE A 46 0.29 -2.07 -3.69
N ASN A 47 1.12 -1.06 -3.96
CA ASN A 47 2.15 -1.21 -4.97
C ASN A 47 3.12 -2.33 -4.62
N LYS A 48 3.44 -2.41 -3.34
CA LYS A 48 4.33 -3.46 -2.87
C LYS A 48 3.71 -4.83 -3.05
N LEU A 49 2.43 -4.95 -2.73
CA LEU A 49 1.73 -6.20 -2.91
C LEU A 49 1.67 -6.60 -4.37
N ASP A 50 1.37 -5.63 -5.23
CA ASP A 50 1.32 -5.90 -6.67
C ASP A 50 2.67 -6.37 -7.17
N GLU A 51 3.73 -5.75 -6.71
CA GLU A 51 5.07 -6.16 -7.07
C GLU A 51 5.34 -7.59 -6.68
N GLN A 52 4.97 -7.95 -5.46
CA GLN A 52 5.20 -9.30 -4.97
C GLN A 52 4.41 -10.33 -5.77
N GLN A 53 3.17 -10.01 -6.07
CA GLN A 53 2.33 -10.92 -6.83
C GLN A 53 2.84 -11.07 -8.25
N PHE A 54 3.25 -9.97 -8.84
CA PHE A 54 3.80 -10.00 -10.18
C PHE A 54 5.05 -10.85 -10.23
N ARG A 55 5.90 -10.72 -9.23
CA ARG A 55 7.12 -11.50 -9.15
C ARG A 55 6.82 -12.99 -9.01
N ARG A 56 5.83 -13.32 -8.20
CA ARG A 56 5.44 -14.72 -8.03
C ARG A 56 4.90 -15.30 -9.32
N ALA A 57 4.08 -14.55 -10.01
CA ALA A 57 3.52 -14.99 -11.28
C ALA A 57 4.63 -15.25 -12.29
N ARG A 58 5.61 -14.37 -12.30
CA ARG A 58 6.74 -14.54 -13.19
C ARG A 58 7.51 -15.82 -12.91
N LEU A 59 7.76 -16.06 -11.65
CA LEU A 59 8.48 -17.26 -11.25
C LEU A 59 7.73 -18.50 -11.63
N ARG A 60 6.41 -18.48 -11.47
CA ARG A 60 5.60 -19.62 -11.85
C ARG A 60 5.69 -19.91 -13.33
N LEU A 61 5.65 -18.86 -14.13
CA LEU A 61 5.76 -19.03 -15.57
C LEU A 61 7.10 -19.61 -15.95
N LEU A 62 8.15 -19.15 -15.32
CA LEU A 62 9.47 -19.68 -15.60
C LEU A 62 9.57 -21.14 -15.22
N GLU A 63 9.01 -21.49 -14.08
CA GLU A 63 9.01 -22.87 -13.65
C GLU A 63 8.25 -23.75 -14.62
N LYS A 64 7.12 -23.28 -15.12
CA LYS A 64 6.35 -24.02 -16.07
C LYS A 64 7.11 -24.27 -17.35
N GLU A 65 7.78 -23.24 -17.82
CA GLU A 65 8.56 -23.39 -19.04
C GLU A 65 9.67 -24.40 -18.87
N THR A 66 10.31 -24.38 -17.73
CA THR A 66 11.36 -25.33 -17.44
C THR A 66 10.80 -26.74 -17.34
N SER A 67 9.64 -26.89 -16.73
CA SER A 67 9.04 -28.21 -16.56
C SER A 67 8.67 -28.84 -17.86
N GLN A 68 8.31 -28.04 -18.83
CA GLN A 68 7.86 -28.59 -20.09
C GLN A 68 8.96 -29.15 -20.95
N GLU A 69 10.17 -28.83 -20.60
CA GLU A 69 11.30 -29.40 -21.32
C GLU A 69 11.67 -30.73 -20.76
#